data_3be9ec374dd578d1076320d7bc32bc2c
#
_entry.id   3be9ec374dd578d1076320d7bc32bc2c
#
_cell.length_a   1.000
_cell.length_b   1.000
_cell.length_c   1.000
_cell.angle_alpha   90.00
_cell.angle_beta   90.00
_cell.angle_gamma   90.00
#
_symmetry.space_group_name_H-M   'P 1'
#
loop_
_entity.id
_entity.type
_entity.pdbx_description
1 polymer ?
#
loop_
_entity_poly.entity_id
_entity_poly.type
_entity_poly.pdbx_seq_one_letter_code
_entity_poly.pdbx_strand_id
1 'polypeptide(L)'
;LDTSSHLWHHQFIGRNNLLIFHSMEFIYDLPAKQTQNNLKKRRIPMDFLTLTIGKQKNIALIAHDSKKHEMIDWCEANKEILKGHFLCGTGTTARMITEATGLPVKGYNSGPLGGDQQIGAKIVEGRIDFVVFFSDPLTAQPHDPDVKALLRIAQVYDIPIANNRATADFMITSPLMNEEYDHQIINFHQNIKERASKL
;
A
#
# COMPACT_ATOMS: atom_id res chain seq x y z
N LEU A 1 1.13 -44.60 -34.23
CA LEU A 1 0.10 -45.25 -33.43
C LEU A 1 0.25 -44.75 -31.99
N ASP A 2 -0.50 -43.95 -31.36
CA ASP A 2 -1.83 -43.44 -31.53
C ASP A 2 -1.94 -42.12 -30.76
N THR A 3 -2.48 -41.18 -31.38
CA THR A 3 -3.17 -39.96 -31.01
C THR A 3 -4.10 -40.11 -29.81
N SER A 4 -4.07 -39.18 -28.87
CA SER A 4 -5.28 -38.53 -28.37
C SER A 4 -4.96 -37.33 -27.50
N SER A 5 -4.76 -36.18 -28.14
CA SER A 5 -5.26 -34.90 -27.68
C SER A 5 -6.77 -35.03 -27.52
N HIS A 6 -7.36 -34.43 -26.54
CA HIS A 6 -8.57 -33.62 -26.61
C HIS A 6 -9.36 -33.53 -25.31
N LEU A 7 -9.83 -32.36 -25.11
CA LEU A 7 -11.11 -31.95 -24.50
C LEU A 7 -11.18 -31.83 -22.98
N TRP A 8 -10.82 -30.63 -22.54
CA TRP A 8 -11.62 -30.01 -21.49
C TRP A 8 -12.39 -28.85 -22.11
N HIS A 9 -13.55 -29.18 -22.64
CA HIS A 9 -14.58 -28.22 -23.02
C HIS A 9 -15.91 -28.66 -22.41
N HIS A 10 -16.52 -27.73 -21.66
CA HIS A 10 -17.94 -27.66 -21.34
C HIS A 10 -18.60 -28.84 -20.61
N GLN A 11 -18.81 -28.65 -19.34
CA GLN A 11 -20.12 -28.97 -18.73
C GLN A 11 -20.14 -28.55 -17.26
N PHE A 12 -20.55 -27.32 -16.96
CA PHE A 12 -21.22 -26.96 -15.70
C PHE A 12 -22.21 -25.82 -15.97
N ILE A 13 -23.27 -26.16 -16.72
CA ILE A 13 -24.52 -25.40 -16.66
C ILE A 13 -25.52 -26.37 -16.04
N GLY A 14 -25.51 -26.50 -14.74
CA GLY A 14 -26.50 -27.21 -13.95
C GLY A 14 -27.64 -26.26 -13.53
N ARG A 15 -28.84 -26.68 -13.82
CA ARG A 15 -30.16 -26.08 -13.62
C ARG A 15 -30.50 -25.75 -12.16
N ASN A 16 -29.87 -24.80 -11.50
CA ASN A 16 -30.29 -24.35 -10.16
C ASN A 16 -30.17 -22.85 -9.91
N ASN A 17 -29.98 -22.03 -10.95
CA ASN A 17 -29.89 -20.57 -10.79
C ASN A 17 -31.24 -19.81 -10.94
N LEU A 18 -32.37 -20.51 -11.01
CA LEU A 18 -33.66 -19.84 -11.19
C LEU A 18 -34.41 -19.57 -9.87
N LEU A 19 -33.93 -20.11 -8.75
CA LEU A 19 -34.61 -19.93 -7.44
C LEU A 19 -33.96 -18.84 -6.54
N ILE A 20 -32.76 -18.34 -6.90
CA ILE A 20 -32.09 -17.30 -6.12
C ILE A 20 -32.47 -15.88 -6.57
N PHE A 21 -32.95 -15.71 -7.79
CA PHE A 21 -33.37 -14.40 -8.31
C PHE A 21 -34.76 -13.93 -7.82
N HIS A 22 -35.63 -14.84 -7.34
CA HIS A 22 -36.96 -14.48 -6.89
C HIS A 22 -37.06 -13.99 -5.45
N SER A 23 -36.00 -14.15 -4.64
CA SER A 23 -35.95 -13.65 -3.27
C SER A 23 -35.22 -12.31 -3.08
N MET A 24 -34.63 -11.77 -4.15
CA MET A 24 -33.97 -10.45 -4.11
C MET A 24 -34.86 -9.29 -4.62
N GLU A 25 -35.99 -9.54 -5.23
CA GLU A 25 -36.90 -8.47 -5.70
C GLU A 25 -37.74 -7.81 -4.60
N PHE A 26 -37.78 -8.38 -3.38
CA PHE A 26 -38.57 -7.81 -2.29
C PHE A 26 -37.88 -6.79 -1.40
N ILE A 27 -36.61 -6.43 -1.66
CA ILE A 27 -35.82 -5.48 -0.82
C ILE A 27 -35.70 -4.08 -1.44
N TYR A 28 -36.17 -3.86 -2.66
CA TYR A 28 -35.93 -2.59 -3.39
C TYR A 28 -37.14 -1.72 -3.65
N ASP A 29 -38.26 -1.91 -2.91
CA ASP A 29 -39.41 -1.02 -3.06
C ASP A 29 -39.43 0.11 -2.00
N LEU A 30 -38.29 0.70 -1.74
CA LEU A 30 -38.18 2.01 -1.11
C LEU A 30 -38.14 3.07 -2.22
N PRO A 31 -38.96 4.14 -2.14
CA PRO A 31 -39.04 5.11 -3.23
C PRO A 31 -37.66 5.74 -3.50
N ALA A 32 -37.15 5.44 -4.67
CA ALA A 32 -35.80 5.84 -5.13
C ALA A 32 -35.49 7.35 -5.00
N LYS A 33 -36.49 8.19 -4.89
CA LYS A 33 -36.37 9.64 -4.71
C LYS A 33 -35.96 10.07 -3.29
N GLN A 34 -36.31 9.30 -2.25
CA GLN A 34 -35.94 9.65 -0.86
C GLN A 34 -34.50 9.19 -0.53
N THR A 35 -34.06 8.09 -1.11
CA THR A 35 -32.69 7.56 -0.90
C THR A 35 -31.64 8.44 -1.57
N GLN A 36 -31.92 8.95 -2.78
CA GLN A 36 -30.99 9.86 -3.48
C GLN A 36 -30.83 11.22 -2.79
N ASN A 37 -31.91 11.77 -2.19
CA ASN A 37 -31.81 13.03 -1.45
C ASN A 37 -31.06 12.90 -0.12
N ASN A 38 -31.13 11.75 0.55
CA ASN A 38 -30.39 11.49 1.78
C ASN A 38 -28.89 11.18 1.53
N LEU A 39 -28.57 10.57 0.38
CA LEU A 39 -27.17 10.37 -0.04
C LEU A 39 -26.51 11.66 -0.51
N LYS A 40 -27.25 12.58 -1.16
CA LYS A 40 -26.73 13.91 -1.53
C LYS A 40 -26.44 14.81 -0.32
N LYS A 41 -27.15 14.66 0.80
CA LYS A 41 -26.95 15.45 2.03
C LYS A 41 -25.74 15.01 2.85
N ARG A 42 -25.08 13.87 2.57
CA ARG A 42 -23.94 13.35 3.34
C ARG A 42 -22.58 13.43 2.64
N ARG A 43 -22.51 13.95 1.42
CA ARG A 43 -21.21 14.28 0.82
C ARG A 43 -20.74 15.61 1.40
N ILE A 44 -19.98 15.55 2.49
CA ILE A 44 -19.09 16.64 2.85
C ILE A 44 -18.15 16.78 1.63
N PRO A 45 -18.08 17.93 0.96
CA PRO A 45 -17.10 18.12 -0.09
C PRO A 45 -15.73 17.93 0.55
N MET A 46 -15.06 16.81 0.25
CA MET A 46 -13.69 16.60 0.66
C MET A 46 -12.83 17.47 -0.26
N ASP A 47 -12.10 18.39 0.35
CA ASP A 47 -11.08 19.16 -0.33
C ASP A 47 -9.80 18.34 -0.40
N PHE A 48 -9.14 18.33 -1.56
CA PHE A 48 -7.93 17.57 -1.82
C PHE A 48 -6.77 18.51 -2.10
N LEU A 49 -5.59 18.12 -1.64
CA LEU A 49 -4.31 18.71 -2.02
C LEU A 49 -3.62 17.78 -3.02
N THR A 50 -3.12 18.35 -4.11
CA THR A 50 -2.22 17.63 -5.00
C THR A 50 -0.79 17.78 -4.49
N LEU A 51 -0.11 16.66 -4.29
CA LEU A 51 1.32 16.60 -3.95
C LEU A 51 2.06 15.90 -5.07
N THR A 52 3.30 16.30 -5.31
CA THR A 52 4.15 15.73 -6.36
C THR A 52 5.26 14.90 -5.72
N ILE A 53 5.31 13.62 -6.04
CA ILE A 53 6.45 12.75 -5.79
C ILE A 53 7.49 13.04 -6.87
N GLY A 54 8.69 13.48 -6.47
CA GLY A 54 9.76 13.85 -7.40
C GLY A 54 10.36 12.64 -8.16
N LYS A 55 11.21 12.89 -9.16
CA LYS A 55 11.91 11.82 -9.91
C LYS A 55 12.80 10.99 -9.00
N GLN A 56 13.57 11.60 -8.13
CA GLN A 56 14.34 10.91 -7.09
C GLN A 56 13.45 10.66 -5.89
N LYS A 57 13.16 9.38 -5.61
CA LYS A 57 12.25 8.96 -4.54
C LYS A 57 12.98 8.82 -3.21
N ASN A 58 12.24 9.02 -2.13
CA ASN A 58 12.62 8.63 -0.77
C ASN A 58 11.99 7.29 -0.45
N ILE A 59 12.76 6.20 -0.47
CA ILE A 59 12.28 4.82 -0.36
C ILE A 59 12.55 4.28 1.04
N ALA A 60 11.51 3.79 1.72
CA ALA A 60 11.63 3.06 2.97
C ALA A 60 11.67 1.55 2.72
N LEU A 61 12.71 0.89 3.24
CA LEU A 61 12.97 -0.55 3.13
C LEU A 61 12.79 -1.20 4.50
N ILE A 62 11.76 -2.01 4.65
CA ILE A 62 11.36 -2.64 5.92
C ILE A 62 11.18 -4.13 5.69
N ALA A 63 11.60 -4.94 6.64
CA ALA A 63 11.37 -6.39 6.59
C ALA A 63 11.22 -6.97 7.99
N HIS A 64 10.27 -7.89 8.19
CA HIS A 64 10.25 -8.76 9.36
C HIS A 64 11.47 -9.67 9.38
N ASP A 65 11.81 -10.23 10.52
CA ASP A 65 13.05 -11.01 10.71
C ASP A 65 13.17 -12.17 9.71
N SER A 66 12.10 -12.92 9.50
CA SER A 66 12.04 -14.03 8.52
C SER A 66 12.16 -13.57 7.06
N LYS A 67 11.98 -12.28 6.77
CA LYS A 67 11.96 -11.68 5.42
C LYS A 67 13.19 -10.84 5.09
N LYS A 68 14.15 -10.69 6.02
CA LYS A 68 15.34 -9.85 5.81
C LYS A 68 16.23 -10.33 4.68
N HIS A 69 16.45 -11.63 4.56
CA HIS A 69 17.24 -12.19 3.45
C HIS A 69 16.55 -11.95 2.10
N GLU A 70 15.24 -12.16 2.03
CA GLU A 70 14.47 -11.85 0.81
C GLU A 70 14.58 -10.36 0.41
N MET A 71 14.58 -9.46 1.40
CA MET A 71 14.77 -8.02 1.17
C MET A 71 16.18 -7.72 0.65
N ILE A 72 17.20 -8.35 1.21
CA ILE A 72 18.60 -8.16 0.77
C ILE A 72 18.76 -8.62 -0.68
N ASP A 73 18.29 -9.84 -1.01
CA ASP A 73 18.33 -10.39 -2.36
C ASP A 73 17.60 -9.50 -3.36
N TRP A 74 16.46 -8.93 -2.94
CA TRP A 74 15.70 -7.98 -3.75
C TRP A 74 16.47 -6.67 -3.98
N CYS A 75 17.09 -6.13 -2.94
CA CYS A 75 17.91 -4.92 -3.04
C CYS A 75 19.14 -5.13 -3.92
N GLU A 76 19.80 -6.29 -3.84
CA GLU A 76 20.93 -6.62 -4.70
C GLU A 76 20.52 -6.71 -6.17
N ALA A 77 19.42 -7.40 -6.46
CA ALA A 77 18.89 -7.52 -7.81
C ALA A 77 18.48 -6.17 -8.43
N ASN A 78 18.05 -5.21 -7.60
CA ASN A 78 17.58 -3.88 -8.04
C ASN A 78 18.54 -2.74 -7.71
N LYS A 79 19.81 -3.06 -7.38
CA LYS A 79 20.80 -2.11 -6.90
C LYS A 79 21.01 -0.91 -7.83
N GLU A 80 21.03 -1.14 -9.13
CA GLU A 80 21.26 -0.08 -10.12
C GLU A 80 20.13 0.95 -10.16
N ILE A 81 18.91 0.53 -9.90
CA ILE A 81 17.76 1.45 -9.78
C ILE A 81 17.82 2.15 -8.42
N LEU A 82 17.97 1.38 -7.34
CA LEU A 82 17.91 1.89 -5.97
C LEU A 82 18.97 2.94 -5.67
N LYS A 83 20.17 2.85 -6.26
CA LYS A 83 21.24 3.86 -6.06
C LYS A 83 20.88 5.25 -6.58
N GLY A 84 19.89 5.37 -7.46
CA GLY A 84 19.35 6.63 -7.95
C GLY A 84 18.42 7.34 -6.97
N HIS A 85 18.09 6.71 -5.84
CA HIS A 85 17.10 7.17 -4.87
C HIS A 85 17.68 7.34 -3.47
N PHE A 86 16.96 8.03 -2.58
CA PHE A 86 17.29 8.10 -1.16
C PHE A 86 16.68 6.91 -0.43
N LEU A 87 17.52 6.16 0.30
CA LEU A 87 17.09 4.93 0.96
C LEU A 87 17.10 5.12 2.49
N CYS A 88 16.06 4.63 3.13
CA CYS A 88 16.01 4.48 4.58
C CYS A 88 15.36 3.15 4.95
N GLY A 89 15.43 2.76 6.21
CA GLY A 89 14.81 1.53 6.68
C GLY A 89 14.86 1.38 8.20
N THR A 90 14.23 0.33 8.71
CA THR A 90 14.33 -0.02 10.13
C THR A 90 15.74 -0.58 10.44
N GLY A 91 16.24 -0.30 11.63
CA GLY A 91 17.66 -0.37 12.01
C GLY A 91 18.43 -1.59 11.53
N THR A 92 17.99 -2.81 11.89
CA THR A 92 18.70 -4.05 11.49
C THR A 92 18.61 -4.27 9.98
N THR A 93 17.45 -4.04 9.37
CA THR A 93 17.25 -4.19 7.92
C THR A 93 18.14 -3.23 7.13
N ALA A 94 18.17 -1.94 7.51
CA ALA A 94 19.00 -0.93 6.86
C ALA A 94 20.49 -1.30 6.91
N ARG A 95 20.99 -1.73 8.09
CA ARG A 95 22.36 -2.16 8.26
C ARG A 95 22.70 -3.36 7.37
N MET A 96 21.89 -4.41 7.38
CA MET A 96 22.11 -5.62 6.59
C MET A 96 22.13 -5.33 5.08
N ILE A 97 21.23 -4.47 4.60
CA ILE A 97 21.22 -4.05 3.19
C ILE A 97 22.52 -3.29 2.85
N THR A 98 22.93 -2.35 3.70
CA THR A 98 24.18 -1.59 3.46
C THR A 98 25.40 -2.50 3.45
N GLU A 99 25.52 -3.44 4.39
CA GLU A 99 26.63 -4.40 4.48
C GLU A 99 26.71 -5.31 3.24
N ALA A 100 25.55 -5.81 2.76
CA ALA A 100 25.50 -6.74 1.64
C ALA A 100 25.67 -6.04 0.28
N THR A 101 24.98 -4.92 0.08
CA THR A 101 24.86 -4.29 -1.25
C THR A 101 25.79 -3.09 -1.45
N GLY A 102 26.28 -2.48 -0.37
CA GLY A 102 27.01 -1.20 -0.40
C GLY A 102 26.11 0.03 -0.66
N LEU A 103 24.79 -0.14 -0.74
CA LEU A 103 23.86 0.98 -0.85
C LEU A 103 23.81 1.78 0.46
N PRO A 104 23.84 3.14 0.42
CA PRO A 104 23.74 3.95 1.62
C PRO A 104 22.27 3.96 2.10
N VAL A 105 21.94 3.17 3.11
CA VAL A 105 20.60 3.11 3.68
C VAL A 105 20.59 3.75 5.07
N LYS A 106 19.83 4.83 5.24
CA LYS A 106 19.67 5.50 6.53
C LYS A 106 18.85 4.62 7.48
N GLY A 107 19.45 4.18 8.59
CA GLY A 107 18.78 3.40 9.63
C GLY A 107 17.94 4.26 10.58
N TYR A 108 16.73 3.81 10.87
CA TYR A 108 15.90 4.22 12.01
C TYR A 108 15.97 3.18 13.13
N ASN A 109 15.15 3.27 14.16
CA ASN A 109 15.03 2.22 15.16
C ASN A 109 14.54 0.90 14.54
N SER A 110 14.73 -0.22 15.23
CA SER A 110 14.07 -1.49 14.85
C SER A 110 12.55 -1.38 15.06
N GLY A 111 11.75 -2.19 14.34
CA GLY A 111 10.29 -2.19 14.41
C GLY A 111 9.77 -2.22 15.86
N PRO A 112 10.16 -3.25 16.69
CA PRO A 112 9.73 -3.34 18.09
C PRO A 112 10.13 -2.17 18.98
N LEU A 113 11.08 -1.35 18.55
CA LEU A 113 11.53 -0.12 19.25
C LEU A 113 10.98 1.17 18.62
N GLY A 114 9.89 1.06 17.85
CA GLY A 114 9.20 2.20 17.27
C GLY A 114 9.75 2.67 15.92
N GLY A 115 10.54 1.83 15.22
CA GLY A 115 11.04 2.14 13.88
C GLY A 115 9.93 2.35 12.86
N ASP A 116 8.88 1.55 12.92
CA ASP A 116 7.71 1.65 12.03
C ASP A 116 6.97 2.97 12.25
N GLN A 117 6.87 3.43 13.49
CA GLN A 117 6.27 4.72 13.81
C GLN A 117 7.13 5.90 13.35
N GLN A 118 8.47 5.79 13.42
CA GLN A 118 9.37 6.80 12.86
C GLN A 118 9.19 6.92 11.35
N ILE A 119 9.06 5.80 10.64
CA ILE A 119 8.78 5.78 9.20
C ILE A 119 7.40 6.37 8.90
N GLY A 120 6.37 6.00 9.66
CA GLY A 120 5.04 6.58 9.54
C GLY A 120 5.02 8.10 9.74
N ALA A 121 5.77 8.61 10.73
CA ALA A 121 5.93 10.05 10.91
C ALA A 121 6.61 10.71 9.71
N LYS A 122 7.60 10.06 9.06
CA LYS A 122 8.26 10.59 7.86
C LYS A 122 7.33 10.61 6.64
N ILE A 123 6.40 9.67 6.52
CA ILE A 123 5.33 9.72 5.51
C ILE A 123 4.47 10.96 5.74
N VAL A 124 4.02 11.21 6.98
CA VAL A 124 3.19 12.38 7.35
C VAL A 124 3.92 13.70 7.07
N GLU A 125 5.25 13.73 7.24
CA GLU A 125 6.10 14.89 6.97
C GLU A 125 6.43 15.08 5.46
N GLY A 126 5.93 14.19 4.57
CA GLY A 126 6.26 14.22 3.14
C GLY A 126 7.73 13.90 2.82
N ARG A 127 8.36 13.06 3.64
CA ARG A 127 9.78 12.67 3.51
C ARG A 127 9.99 11.22 3.11
N ILE A 128 8.93 10.51 2.79
CA ILE A 128 8.93 9.16 2.22
C ILE A 128 7.87 9.13 1.14
N ASP A 129 8.28 8.70 -0.04
CA ASP A 129 7.48 8.68 -1.25
C ASP A 129 7.06 7.26 -1.65
N PHE A 130 7.73 6.24 -1.08
CA PHE A 130 7.62 4.86 -1.51
C PHE A 130 8.01 3.91 -0.36
N VAL A 131 7.24 2.87 -0.12
CA VAL A 131 7.51 1.89 0.93
C VAL A 131 7.59 0.48 0.36
N VAL A 132 8.68 -0.22 0.65
CA VAL A 132 8.79 -1.68 0.46
C VAL A 132 8.87 -2.33 1.83
N PHE A 133 7.84 -3.06 2.17
CA PHE A 133 7.73 -3.74 3.45
C PHE A 133 7.47 -5.24 3.26
N PHE A 134 8.52 -6.05 3.32
CA PHE A 134 8.35 -7.51 3.27
C PHE A 134 7.89 -8.02 4.62
N SER A 135 6.58 -8.21 4.74
CA SER A 135 5.94 -8.67 5.96
C SER A 135 5.83 -10.21 5.99
N ASP A 136 5.86 -10.77 7.19
CA ASP A 136 5.52 -12.17 7.45
C ASP A 136 4.08 -12.22 7.99
N PRO A 137 3.10 -12.69 7.21
CA PRO A 137 1.70 -12.71 7.62
C PRO A 137 1.34 -13.90 8.50
N LEU A 138 2.26 -14.87 8.66
CA LEU A 138 1.99 -16.12 9.37
C LEU A 138 2.55 -16.13 10.78
N THR A 139 3.46 -15.21 11.09
CA THR A 139 4.09 -15.12 12.42
C THR A 139 3.60 -13.86 13.13
N ALA A 140 2.93 -14.02 14.27
CA ALA A 140 2.50 -12.90 15.11
C ALA A 140 3.72 -12.11 15.61
N GLN A 141 3.66 -10.79 15.44
CA GLN A 141 4.72 -9.88 15.89
C GLN A 141 4.25 -9.06 17.09
N PRO A 142 5.11 -8.79 18.07
CA PRO A 142 4.72 -7.98 19.23
C PRO A 142 4.31 -6.55 18.86
N HIS A 143 4.71 -6.07 17.67
CA HIS A 143 4.41 -4.74 17.12
C HIS A 143 3.42 -4.76 15.94
N ASP A 144 2.61 -5.80 15.78
CA ASP A 144 1.53 -5.84 14.75
C ASP A 144 0.64 -4.59 14.71
N PRO A 145 0.28 -3.97 15.86
CA PRO A 145 -0.45 -2.70 15.83
C PRO A 145 0.30 -1.57 15.11
N ASP A 146 1.63 -1.49 15.25
CA ASP A 146 2.46 -0.46 14.61
C ASP A 146 2.55 -0.69 13.10
N VAL A 147 2.66 -1.94 12.68
CA VAL A 147 2.58 -2.34 11.26
C VAL A 147 1.26 -1.90 10.65
N LYS A 148 0.13 -2.19 11.32
CA LYS A 148 -1.20 -1.77 10.87
C LYS A 148 -1.32 -0.24 10.80
N ALA A 149 -0.74 0.46 11.76
CA ALA A 149 -0.72 1.93 11.77
C ALA A 149 0.09 2.48 10.60
N LEU A 150 1.26 1.90 10.29
CA LEU A 150 2.09 2.28 9.14
C LEU A 150 1.34 2.09 7.82
N LEU A 151 0.72 0.91 7.61
CA LEU A 151 -0.07 0.63 6.40
C LEU A 151 -1.23 1.62 6.24
N ARG A 152 -1.94 1.93 7.31
CA ARG A 152 -3.02 2.92 7.31
C ARG A 152 -2.52 4.31 6.96
N ILE A 153 -1.39 4.73 7.51
CA ILE A 153 -0.80 6.06 7.21
C ILE A 153 -0.39 6.13 5.73
N ALA A 154 0.25 5.10 5.18
CA ALA A 154 0.60 5.06 3.77
C ALA A 154 -0.64 5.23 2.87
N GLN A 155 -1.76 4.56 3.20
CA GLN A 155 -3.02 4.70 2.47
C GLN A 155 -3.62 6.11 2.60
N VAL A 156 -3.58 6.72 3.79
CA VAL A 156 -4.11 8.08 4.04
C VAL A 156 -3.35 9.13 3.24
N TYR A 157 -2.05 8.94 3.06
CA TYR A 157 -1.17 9.85 2.32
C TYR A 157 -0.95 9.43 0.87
N ASP A 158 -1.70 8.44 0.39
CA ASP A 158 -1.63 7.93 -0.99
C ASP A 158 -0.19 7.56 -1.42
N ILE A 159 0.56 6.94 -0.50
CA ILE A 159 1.94 6.49 -0.71
C ILE A 159 1.94 5.05 -1.24
N PRO A 160 2.59 4.77 -2.38
CA PRO A 160 2.76 3.40 -2.88
C PRO A 160 3.47 2.51 -1.87
N ILE A 161 2.86 1.35 -1.57
CA ILE A 161 3.42 0.38 -0.63
C ILE A 161 3.37 -1.04 -1.17
N ALA A 162 4.51 -1.72 -1.16
CA ALA A 162 4.64 -3.15 -1.48
C ALA A 162 4.77 -3.97 -0.19
N ASN A 163 3.83 -4.88 0.06
CA ASN A 163 3.85 -5.76 1.25
C ASN A 163 4.52 -7.11 0.99
N ASN A 164 4.97 -7.37 -0.24
CA ASN A 164 5.63 -8.59 -0.66
C ASN A 164 6.51 -8.32 -1.88
N ARG A 165 7.36 -9.29 -2.22
CA ARG A 165 8.30 -9.20 -3.34
C ARG A 165 7.61 -8.98 -4.68
N ALA A 166 6.54 -9.70 -4.98
CA ALA A 166 5.87 -9.58 -6.27
C ALA A 166 5.36 -8.16 -6.51
N THR A 167 4.71 -7.53 -5.50
CA THR A 167 4.30 -6.13 -5.59
C THR A 167 5.49 -5.19 -5.75
N ALA A 168 6.58 -5.43 -5.03
CA ALA A 168 7.80 -4.61 -5.13
C ALA A 168 8.41 -4.70 -6.54
N ASP A 169 8.43 -5.89 -7.15
CA ASP A 169 8.94 -6.09 -8.51
C ASP A 169 8.11 -5.31 -9.55
N PHE A 170 6.79 -5.35 -9.47
CA PHE A 170 5.90 -4.55 -10.32
C PHE A 170 6.13 -3.04 -10.13
N MET A 171 6.30 -2.60 -8.89
CA MET A 171 6.46 -1.19 -8.59
C MET A 171 7.82 -0.66 -9.04
N ILE A 172 8.92 -1.37 -8.77
CA ILE A 172 10.29 -0.93 -9.11
C ILE A 172 10.52 -0.87 -10.63
N THR A 173 9.81 -1.69 -11.41
CA THR A 173 9.89 -1.71 -12.87
C THR A 173 8.95 -0.71 -13.54
N SER A 174 8.12 0.00 -12.77
CA SER A 174 7.22 1.01 -13.31
C SER A 174 8.00 2.20 -13.92
N PRO A 175 7.58 2.77 -15.07
CA PRO A 175 8.11 4.02 -15.58
C PRO A 175 8.06 5.17 -14.58
N LEU A 176 7.06 5.17 -13.69
CA LEU A 176 6.86 6.18 -12.64
C LEU A 176 8.00 6.23 -11.61
N MET A 177 8.88 5.23 -11.56
CA MET A 177 10.08 5.28 -10.72
C MET A 177 11.03 6.40 -11.13
N ASN A 178 11.07 6.76 -12.42
CA ASN A 178 11.99 7.78 -12.97
C ASN A 178 11.28 9.08 -13.37
N GLU A 179 9.97 9.18 -13.12
CA GLU A 179 9.14 10.33 -13.49
C GLU A 179 8.58 11.02 -12.26
N GLU A 180 8.14 12.26 -12.42
CA GLU A 180 7.32 12.93 -11.41
C GLU A 180 5.91 12.34 -11.43
N TYR A 181 5.32 12.20 -10.25
CA TYR A 181 3.99 11.64 -10.09
C TYR A 181 3.15 12.50 -9.14
N ASP A 182 2.04 13.02 -9.66
CA ASP A 182 1.08 13.77 -8.86
C ASP A 182 0.06 12.84 -8.21
N HIS A 183 -0.13 12.98 -6.91
CA HIS A 183 -1.13 12.25 -6.16
C HIS A 183 -1.98 13.19 -5.29
N GLN A 184 -3.14 12.72 -4.85
CA GLN A 184 -4.09 13.54 -4.11
C GLN A 184 -4.29 13.03 -2.69
N ILE A 185 -4.13 13.93 -1.72
CA ILE A 185 -4.44 13.65 -0.32
C ILE A 185 -5.58 14.55 0.17
N ILE A 186 -6.28 14.10 1.20
CA ILE A 186 -7.33 14.90 1.85
C ILE A 186 -6.69 16.12 2.52
N ASN A 187 -7.24 17.31 2.28
CA ASN A 187 -6.84 18.53 2.97
C ASN A 187 -7.32 18.52 4.43
N PHE A 188 -6.54 17.93 5.30
CA PHE A 188 -6.89 17.83 6.74
C PHE A 188 -6.96 19.17 7.43
N HIS A 189 -6.16 20.17 7.03
CA HIS A 189 -6.14 21.48 7.66
C HIS A 189 -7.44 22.26 7.48
N GLN A 190 -8.04 22.18 6.29
CA GLN A 190 -9.33 22.82 6.05
C GLN A 190 -10.45 22.10 6.79
N ASN A 191 -10.45 20.77 6.78
CA ASN A 191 -11.42 19.98 7.53
C ASN A 191 -11.38 20.24 9.05
N ILE A 192 -10.20 20.49 9.63
CA ILE A 192 -10.06 20.86 11.05
C ILE A 192 -10.67 22.23 11.32
N LYS A 193 -10.39 23.23 10.47
CA LYS A 193 -10.97 24.58 10.61
C LYS A 193 -12.49 24.57 10.52
N GLU A 194 -13.05 23.81 9.56
CA GLU A 194 -14.49 23.66 9.41
C GLU A 194 -15.16 22.94 10.60
N ARG A 195 -14.49 21.95 11.19
CA ARG A 195 -14.98 21.29 12.41
C ARG A 195 -14.92 22.20 13.61
N ALA A 196 -13.83 22.95 13.78
CA ALA A 196 -13.69 23.90 14.87
C ALA A 196 -14.70 25.05 14.80
N SER A 197 -15.13 25.46 13.60
CA SER A 197 -16.16 26.49 13.41
C SER A 197 -17.59 26.04 13.70
N LYS A 198 -17.81 24.72 13.87
CA LYS A 198 -19.11 24.10 14.14
C LYS A 198 -19.31 23.70 15.61
N LEU A 199 -18.27 23.88 16.45
CA LEU A 199 -18.27 23.70 17.90
C LEU A 199 -18.48 25.05 18.60
#